data_417fecea09ab966b663e4be839d127df
#
_entry.id   417fecea09ab966b663e4be839d127df
#
_cell.length_a   1.000
_cell.length_b   1.000
_cell.length_c   1.000
_cell.angle_alpha   90.00
_cell.angle_beta   90.00
_cell.angle_gamma   90.00
#
_symmetry.space_group_name_H-M   'P 1'
#
loop_
_entity.id
_entity.type
_entity.pdbx_description
1 polymer ?
#
loop_
_entity_poly.entity_id
_entity_poly.type
_entity_poly.pdbx_seq_one_letter_code
_entity_poly.pdbx_strand_id
1 'polypeptide(L)'
;MGIVKGVKLEDIKNDPQKTLNKMCKWIGIKNDPSLYKSEFMGKQFSRPSINFDNMTGFDKKSIDVPIGRLFGKRDIMILETLFWPFMNEYNYTQMSKKEFIKNLKIIRPWLEEPFEFEKDIHKKLPEDTPDLHKICSYQIPHRYLIKIWEILNETQSYPYLIEPLE
;
A
#
# COMPACT_ATOMS: atom_id res chain seq x y z
N MET A 1 -14.72 12.56 -17.59
CA MET A 1 -14.86 11.29 -16.87
C MET A 1 -13.47 10.71 -16.70
N GLY A 2 -12.99 10.48 -15.46
CA GLY A 2 -11.63 9.98 -15.24
C GLY A 2 -11.49 8.54 -15.74
N ILE A 3 -10.37 8.24 -16.38
CA ILE A 3 -10.08 6.90 -16.94
C ILE A 3 -9.71 5.90 -15.83
N VAL A 4 -9.30 6.38 -14.66
CA VAL A 4 -8.84 5.57 -13.52
C VAL A 4 -9.56 5.97 -12.25
N LYS A 5 -10.00 4.99 -11.48
CA LYS A 5 -10.56 5.15 -10.13
C LYS A 5 -9.92 4.14 -9.19
N GLY A 6 -9.75 4.53 -7.94
CA GLY A 6 -9.22 3.64 -6.91
C GLY A 6 -10.32 3.00 -6.08
N VAL A 7 -10.10 1.78 -5.65
CA VAL A 7 -11.03 1.03 -4.78
C VAL A 7 -10.26 0.55 -3.56
N LYS A 8 -10.84 0.74 -2.37
CA LYS A 8 -10.27 0.20 -1.15
C LYS A 8 -10.38 -1.32 -1.13
N LEU A 9 -9.30 -1.98 -0.75
CA LEU A 9 -9.30 -3.43 -0.58
C LEU A 9 -10.31 -3.87 0.50
N GLU A 10 -10.41 -3.06 1.55
CA GLU A 10 -11.35 -3.27 2.66
C GLU A 10 -12.80 -3.22 2.19
N ASP A 11 -13.16 -2.30 1.29
CA ASP A 11 -14.51 -2.20 0.75
C ASP A 11 -14.87 -3.44 -0.08
N ILE A 12 -13.95 -3.91 -0.94
CA ILE A 12 -14.13 -5.15 -1.71
C ILE A 12 -14.29 -6.37 -0.79
N LYS A 13 -13.55 -6.43 0.32
CA LYS A 13 -13.59 -7.58 1.22
C LYS A 13 -14.75 -7.54 2.21
N ASN A 14 -15.13 -6.36 2.67
CA ASN A 14 -16.22 -6.20 3.64
C ASN A 14 -17.61 -6.26 2.99
N ASP A 15 -17.76 -5.61 1.83
CA ASP A 15 -19.00 -5.59 1.06
C ASP A 15 -18.71 -5.75 -0.44
N PRO A 16 -18.36 -6.97 -0.87
CA PRO A 16 -18.02 -7.25 -2.26
C PRO A 16 -19.18 -6.95 -3.22
N GLN A 17 -20.43 -7.19 -2.77
CA GLN A 17 -21.59 -6.98 -3.62
C GLN A 17 -21.78 -5.51 -3.98
N LYS A 18 -21.74 -4.63 -2.98
CA LYS A 18 -21.87 -3.18 -3.17
C LYS A 18 -20.69 -2.64 -4.00
N THR A 19 -19.47 -3.06 -3.67
CA THR A 19 -18.26 -2.54 -4.31
C THR A 19 -18.15 -2.99 -5.76
N LEU A 20 -18.40 -4.27 -6.06
CA LEU A 20 -18.39 -4.78 -7.44
C LEU A 20 -19.52 -4.18 -8.28
N ASN A 21 -20.70 -3.94 -7.69
CA ASN A 21 -21.78 -3.24 -8.40
C ASN A 21 -21.36 -1.83 -8.82
N LYS A 22 -20.68 -1.07 -7.96
CA LYS A 22 -20.13 0.26 -8.29
C LYS A 22 -19.10 0.15 -9.41
N MET A 23 -18.17 -0.81 -9.32
CA MET A 23 -17.15 -1.04 -10.33
C MET A 23 -17.75 -1.38 -11.69
N CYS A 24 -18.71 -2.31 -11.73
CA CYS A 24 -19.41 -2.70 -12.95
C CYS A 24 -20.14 -1.52 -13.59
N LYS A 25 -20.83 -0.71 -12.76
CA LYS A 25 -21.51 0.49 -13.23
C LYS A 25 -20.54 1.52 -13.82
N TRP A 26 -19.39 1.70 -13.17
CA TRP A 26 -18.37 2.64 -13.64
C TRP A 26 -17.71 2.19 -14.96
N ILE A 27 -17.40 0.88 -15.08
CA ILE A 27 -16.82 0.28 -16.30
C ILE A 27 -17.86 0.16 -17.43
N GLY A 28 -19.15 0.14 -17.10
CA GLY A 28 -20.24 -0.04 -18.07
C GLY A 28 -20.53 -1.50 -18.42
N ILE A 29 -20.24 -2.45 -17.50
CA ILE A 29 -20.53 -3.87 -17.66
C ILE A 29 -21.65 -4.33 -16.73
N LYS A 30 -22.28 -5.46 -17.06
CA LYS A 30 -23.25 -6.09 -16.15
C LYS A 30 -22.54 -6.79 -15.01
N ASN A 31 -23.15 -6.72 -13.81
CA ASN A 31 -22.69 -7.55 -12.70
C ASN A 31 -23.03 -9.02 -12.99
N ASP A 32 -22.06 -9.90 -12.82
CA ASP A 32 -22.16 -11.33 -13.09
C ASP A 32 -21.75 -12.14 -11.84
N PRO A 33 -22.43 -13.24 -11.51
CA PRO A 33 -22.08 -14.09 -10.37
C PRO A 33 -20.64 -14.61 -10.37
N SER A 34 -19.99 -14.70 -11.53
CA SER A 34 -18.58 -15.12 -11.63
C SER A 34 -17.61 -14.15 -10.96
N LEU A 35 -17.96 -12.86 -10.86
CA LEU A 35 -17.14 -11.84 -10.18
C LEU A 35 -16.96 -12.10 -8.67
N TYR A 36 -17.83 -12.91 -8.07
CA TYR A 36 -17.79 -13.25 -6.64
C TYR A 36 -17.03 -14.54 -6.36
N LYS A 37 -16.51 -15.21 -7.38
CA LYS A 37 -15.83 -16.48 -7.27
C LYS A 37 -14.34 -16.31 -7.55
N SER A 38 -13.52 -16.97 -6.72
CA SER A 38 -12.07 -17.06 -6.95
C SER A 38 -11.76 -18.28 -7.83
N GLU A 39 -12.17 -18.22 -9.10
CA GLU A 39 -12.01 -19.30 -10.08
C GLU A 39 -11.16 -18.82 -11.26
N PHE A 40 -10.34 -19.73 -11.79
CA PHE A 40 -9.65 -19.53 -13.05
C PHE A 40 -9.89 -20.74 -13.95
N MET A 41 -10.51 -20.54 -15.13
CA MET A 41 -10.89 -21.59 -16.09
C MET A 41 -11.72 -22.71 -15.44
N GLY A 42 -12.69 -22.36 -14.59
CA GLY A 42 -13.57 -23.32 -13.90
C GLY A 42 -12.91 -24.08 -12.76
N LYS A 43 -11.65 -23.75 -12.42
CA LYS A 43 -10.95 -24.31 -11.27
C LYS A 43 -10.84 -23.28 -10.16
N GLN A 44 -11.14 -23.69 -8.94
CA GLN A 44 -10.98 -22.82 -7.78
C GLN A 44 -9.50 -22.41 -7.61
N PHE A 45 -9.26 -21.12 -7.44
CA PHE A 45 -7.92 -20.61 -7.18
C PHE A 45 -7.47 -21.03 -5.77
N SER A 46 -6.45 -21.87 -5.70
CA SER A 46 -5.79 -22.22 -4.45
C SER A 46 -4.43 -21.50 -4.36
N ARG A 47 -4.14 -20.85 -3.26
CA ARG A 47 -2.77 -20.42 -2.98
C ARG A 47 -1.88 -21.64 -2.82
N PRO A 48 -0.70 -21.68 -3.44
CA PRO A 48 0.35 -22.60 -3.05
C PRO A 48 0.97 -22.13 -1.72
N SER A 49 0.23 -22.26 -0.63
CA SER A 49 0.71 -22.04 0.74
C SER A 49 0.71 -23.37 1.47
N ILE A 50 1.57 -23.50 2.46
CA ILE A 50 1.80 -24.69 3.28
C ILE A 50 0.50 -25.20 3.93
N ASN A 51 -0.50 -24.35 4.07
CA ASN A 51 -1.86 -24.68 4.50
C ASN A 51 -2.80 -24.47 3.31
N PHE A 52 -3.23 -25.54 2.67
CA PHE A 52 -4.15 -25.59 1.52
C PHE A 52 -5.59 -25.17 1.92
N ASP A 53 -5.75 -23.96 2.46
CA ASP A 53 -7.07 -23.40 2.64
C ASP A 53 -7.59 -22.94 1.27
N ASN A 54 -8.60 -23.61 0.75
CA ASN A 54 -9.31 -23.18 -0.45
C ASN A 54 -9.90 -21.80 -0.20
N MET A 55 -9.38 -20.79 -0.89
CA MET A 55 -9.95 -19.45 -0.83
C MET A 55 -11.26 -19.41 -1.59
N THR A 56 -12.35 -19.32 -0.88
CA THR A 56 -13.68 -19.07 -1.45
C THR A 56 -14.03 -17.60 -1.34
N GLY A 57 -14.13 -16.90 -2.48
CA GLY A 57 -14.54 -15.50 -2.48
C GLY A 57 -13.49 -14.53 -1.91
N PHE A 58 -13.95 -13.51 -1.20
CA PHE A 58 -13.13 -12.44 -0.65
C PHE A 58 -12.75 -12.72 0.81
N ASP A 59 -11.49 -13.12 1.05
CA ASP A 59 -10.99 -13.40 2.40
C ASP A 59 -10.77 -12.11 3.21
N LYS A 60 -11.44 -12.01 4.37
CA LYS A 60 -11.33 -10.87 5.29
C LYS A 60 -10.12 -10.93 6.23
N LYS A 61 -9.49 -12.09 6.39
CA LYS A 61 -8.40 -12.30 7.37
C LYS A 61 -7.21 -11.36 7.19
N SER A 62 -6.98 -10.87 5.97
CA SER A 62 -5.85 -9.99 5.67
C SER A 62 -6.12 -8.50 5.93
N ILE A 63 -7.36 -8.12 6.32
CA ILE A 63 -7.68 -6.72 6.63
C ILE A 63 -7.08 -6.31 7.97
N ASP A 64 -7.06 -7.23 8.93
CA ASP A 64 -6.70 -6.96 10.33
C ASP A 64 -5.22 -7.24 10.65
N VAL A 65 -4.35 -7.32 9.64
CA VAL A 65 -2.93 -7.57 9.88
C VAL A 65 -2.26 -6.29 10.38
N PRO A 66 -1.75 -6.24 11.62
CA PRO A 66 -1.11 -5.05 12.16
C PRO A 66 0.16 -4.70 11.37
N ILE A 67 0.21 -3.52 10.79
CA ILE A 67 1.41 -2.97 10.09
C ILE A 67 2.60 -2.89 11.05
N GLY A 68 2.37 -2.64 12.33
CA GLY A 68 3.42 -2.51 13.36
C GLY A 68 4.23 -3.78 13.67
N ARG A 69 3.93 -4.92 13.02
CA ARG A 69 4.78 -6.12 13.15
C ARG A 69 6.11 -6.00 12.40
N LEU A 70 6.15 -5.23 11.33
CA LEU A 70 7.33 -5.09 10.47
C LEU A 70 8.01 -3.74 10.66
N PHE A 71 7.23 -2.68 10.80
CA PHE A 71 7.72 -1.30 10.85
C PHE A 71 7.77 -0.76 12.27
N GLY A 72 8.90 -0.16 12.66
CA GLY A 72 9.03 0.61 13.89
C GLY A 72 8.26 1.93 13.83
N LYS A 73 8.12 2.61 14.97
CA LYS A 73 7.37 3.89 15.05
C LYS A 73 7.91 4.98 14.12
N ARG A 74 9.23 5.05 13.94
CA ARG A 74 9.90 5.96 13.02
C ARG A 74 9.47 5.67 11.58
N ASP A 75 9.53 4.41 11.17
CA ASP A 75 9.23 3.99 9.81
C ASP A 75 7.74 4.18 9.49
N ILE A 76 6.85 3.89 10.44
CA ILE A 76 5.42 4.18 10.32
C ILE A 76 5.19 5.68 10.10
N MET A 77 5.83 6.54 10.90
CA MET A 77 5.68 8.00 10.74
C MET A 77 6.18 8.49 9.38
N ILE A 78 7.28 7.92 8.85
CA ILE A 78 7.75 8.20 7.49
C ILE A 78 6.68 7.83 6.46
N LEU A 79 6.18 6.59 6.51
CA LEU A 79 5.21 6.08 5.55
C LEU A 79 3.88 6.84 5.63
N GLU A 80 3.32 7.05 6.82
CA GLU A 80 2.09 7.80 7.01
C GLU A 80 2.21 9.25 6.52
N THR A 81 3.38 9.87 6.70
CA THR A 81 3.61 11.23 6.20
C THR A 81 3.74 11.25 4.68
N LEU A 82 4.54 10.37 4.09
CA LEU A 82 4.73 10.33 2.65
C LEU A 82 3.45 9.91 1.91
N PHE A 83 2.65 9.00 2.47
CA PHE A 83 1.39 8.56 1.87
C PHE A 83 0.17 9.38 2.31
N TRP A 84 0.37 10.44 3.11
CA TRP A 84 -0.73 11.26 3.63
C TRP A 84 -1.74 11.73 2.56
N PRO A 85 -1.36 12.20 1.35
CA PRO A 85 -2.35 12.63 0.36
C PRO A 85 -3.30 11.50 -0.05
N PHE A 86 -2.80 10.27 -0.25
CA PHE A 86 -3.62 9.10 -0.50
C PHE A 86 -4.47 8.72 0.71
N MET A 87 -3.86 8.67 1.89
CA MET A 87 -4.55 8.30 3.12
C MET A 87 -5.67 9.28 3.45
N ASN A 88 -5.48 10.56 3.17
CA ASN A 88 -6.50 11.58 3.36
C ASN A 88 -7.63 11.44 2.32
N GLU A 89 -7.31 11.26 1.05
CA GLU A 89 -8.28 11.08 -0.03
C GLU A 89 -9.18 9.86 0.19
N TYR A 90 -8.58 8.77 0.68
CA TYR A 90 -9.29 7.53 0.96
C TYR A 90 -9.81 7.41 2.39
N ASN A 91 -9.77 8.46 3.20
CA ASN A 91 -10.22 8.46 4.60
C ASN A 91 -9.54 7.38 5.48
N TYR A 92 -8.23 7.16 5.27
CA TYR A 92 -7.43 6.25 6.10
C TYR A 92 -6.73 6.94 7.26
N THR A 93 -6.64 8.26 7.26
CA THR A 93 -5.91 9.02 8.28
C THR A 93 -6.80 10.06 8.96
N GLN A 94 -6.48 10.34 10.23
CA GLN A 94 -7.01 11.48 10.98
C GLN A 94 -6.00 12.63 11.08
N MET A 95 -4.79 12.47 10.49
CA MET A 95 -3.75 13.48 10.50
C MET A 95 -4.21 14.72 9.74
N SER A 96 -4.18 15.86 10.39
CA SER A 96 -4.53 17.13 9.77
C SER A 96 -3.44 17.59 8.78
N LYS A 97 -3.81 18.45 7.83
CA LYS A 97 -2.84 19.05 6.88
C LYS A 97 -1.71 19.80 7.61
N LYS A 98 -2.01 20.44 8.73
CA LYS A 98 -0.99 21.16 9.54
C LYS A 98 0.03 20.20 10.14
N GLU A 99 -0.42 19.07 10.64
CA GLU A 99 0.45 18.01 11.18
C GLU A 99 1.27 17.36 10.07
N PHE A 100 0.68 17.07 8.92
CA PHE A 100 1.38 16.59 7.74
C PHE A 100 2.55 17.50 7.35
N ILE A 101 2.33 18.81 7.21
CA ILE A 101 3.39 19.79 6.89
C ILE A 101 4.49 19.83 7.97
N LYS A 102 4.12 19.71 9.24
CA LYS A 102 5.07 19.61 10.34
C LYS A 102 5.90 18.33 10.22
N ASN A 103 5.24 17.21 9.97
CA ASN A 103 5.87 15.91 9.88
C ASN A 103 6.82 15.79 8.68
N LEU A 104 6.49 16.41 7.53
CA LEU A 104 7.42 16.48 6.39
C LEU A 104 8.80 17.03 6.78
N LYS A 105 8.84 18.06 7.62
CA LYS A 105 10.11 18.63 8.10
C LYS A 105 10.85 17.67 9.06
N ILE A 106 10.11 16.95 9.88
CA ILE A 106 10.67 16.01 10.86
C ILE A 106 11.28 14.79 10.19
N ILE A 107 10.58 14.22 9.20
CA ILE A 107 11.03 12.97 8.57
C ILE A 107 12.19 13.15 7.59
N ARG A 108 12.46 14.37 7.09
CA ARG A 108 13.48 14.60 6.07
C ARG A 108 14.86 14.00 6.42
N PRO A 109 15.44 14.25 7.60
CA PRO A 109 16.73 13.66 7.98
C PRO A 109 16.65 12.12 8.10
N TRP A 110 15.49 11.56 8.42
CA TRP A 110 15.31 10.13 8.56
C TRP A 110 15.31 9.38 7.22
N LEU A 111 15.07 10.06 6.12
CA LEU A 111 15.13 9.49 4.79
C LEU A 111 16.55 9.20 4.29
N GLU A 112 17.57 9.61 5.01
CA GLU A 112 18.98 9.28 4.73
C GLU A 112 19.38 7.92 5.33
N GLU A 113 18.55 7.33 6.18
CA GLU A 113 18.82 6.07 6.86
C GLU A 113 17.87 4.97 6.43
N PRO A 114 18.35 3.70 6.32
CA PRO A 114 17.49 2.55 6.06
C PRO A 114 16.36 2.42 7.11
N PHE A 115 15.26 1.80 6.72
CA PHE A 115 14.22 1.39 7.66
C PHE A 115 14.78 0.38 8.67
N GLU A 116 14.17 0.30 9.86
CA GLU A 116 14.65 -0.59 10.92
C GLU A 116 14.67 -2.07 10.48
N PHE A 117 13.61 -2.51 9.76
CA PHE A 117 13.57 -3.87 9.25
C PHE A 117 14.64 -4.15 8.17
N GLU A 118 15.01 -3.15 7.36
CA GLU A 118 16.08 -3.29 6.36
C GLU A 118 17.43 -3.47 7.04
N LYS A 119 17.70 -2.71 8.13
CA LYS A 119 18.91 -2.91 8.95
C LYS A 119 18.99 -4.34 9.51
N ASP A 120 17.86 -4.92 9.90
CA ASP A 120 17.82 -6.29 10.42
C ASP A 120 17.98 -7.36 9.32
N ILE A 121 17.47 -7.11 8.13
CA ILE A 121 17.73 -7.97 6.97
C ILE A 121 19.23 -7.97 6.64
N HIS A 122 19.85 -6.78 6.61
CA HIS A 122 21.29 -6.65 6.32
C HIS A 122 22.17 -7.42 7.30
N LYS A 123 21.85 -7.40 8.59
CA LYS A 123 22.58 -8.16 9.61
C LYS A 123 22.51 -9.69 9.40
N LYS A 124 21.47 -10.17 8.71
CA LYS A 124 21.22 -11.59 8.45
C LYS A 124 21.76 -12.06 7.10
N LEU A 125 22.25 -11.14 6.25
CA LEU A 125 22.86 -11.52 4.99
C LEU A 125 24.20 -12.25 5.23
N PRO A 126 24.53 -13.28 4.43
CA PRO A 126 25.84 -13.93 4.47
C PRO A 126 26.96 -12.91 4.30
N GLU A 127 28.11 -13.16 4.97
CA GLU A 127 29.28 -12.26 4.93
C GLU A 127 29.82 -12.07 3.50
N ASP A 128 29.72 -13.10 2.67
CA ASP A 128 30.13 -13.13 1.27
C ASP A 128 29.13 -12.49 0.32
N THR A 129 28.01 -11.95 0.81
CA THR A 129 27.04 -11.22 -0.02
C THR A 129 27.73 -10.00 -0.66
N PRO A 130 27.72 -9.87 -2.00
CA PRO A 130 28.36 -8.75 -2.68
C PRO A 130 27.82 -7.40 -2.18
N ASP A 131 28.70 -6.44 -1.95
CA ASP A 131 28.34 -5.10 -1.46
C ASP A 131 27.32 -4.40 -2.36
N LEU A 132 27.38 -4.66 -3.67
CA LEU A 132 26.40 -4.13 -4.63
C LEU A 132 24.97 -4.59 -4.29
N HIS A 133 24.77 -5.84 -3.90
CA HIS A 133 23.45 -6.35 -3.48
C HIS A 133 23.00 -5.73 -2.16
N LYS A 134 23.91 -5.53 -1.21
CA LYS A 134 23.63 -4.83 0.06
C LYS A 134 23.20 -3.39 -0.20
N ILE A 135 23.88 -2.69 -1.11
CA ILE A 135 23.63 -1.29 -1.46
C ILE A 135 22.32 -1.15 -2.25
N CYS A 136 22.09 -1.99 -3.28
CA CYS A 136 20.88 -1.89 -4.12
C CYS A 136 19.58 -2.20 -3.36
N SER A 137 19.62 -3.02 -2.31
CA SER A 137 18.43 -3.42 -1.59
C SER A 137 17.74 -2.26 -0.84
N TYR A 138 18.49 -1.23 -0.44
CA TYR A 138 17.92 -0.08 0.27
C TYR A 138 18.15 1.29 -0.40
N GLN A 139 19.27 1.51 -1.12
CA GLN A 139 19.55 2.84 -1.70
C GLN A 139 18.54 3.25 -2.78
N ILE A 140 18.07 2.31 -3.61
CA ILE A 140 17.09 2.61 -4.66
C ILE A 140 15.73 3.01 -4.06
N PRO A 141 15.14 2.25 -3.12
CA PRO A 141 13.94 2.67 -2.42
C PRO A 141 14.08 4.03 -1.72
N HIS A 142 15.19 4.28 -1.03
CA HIS A 142 15.43 5.53 -0.32
C HIS A 142 15.49 6.74 -1.25
N ARG A 143 16.16 6.65 -2.37
CA ARG A 143 16.18 7.73 -3.39
C ARG A 143 14.78 8.01 -3.92
N TYR A 144 13.95 6.99 -4.05
CA TYR A 144 12.56 7.16 -4.46
C TYR A 144 11.75 7.88 -3.37
N LEU A 145 11.91 7.52 -2.11
CA LEU A 145 11.24 8.18 -0.98
C LEU A 145 11.66 9.66 -0.85
N ILE A 146 12.94 9.97 -1.08
CA ILE A 146 13.43 11.35 -1.08
C ILE A 146 12.75 12.15 -2.21
N LYS A 147 12.63 11.60 -3.41
CA LYS A 147 11.92 12.25 -4.51
C LYS A 147 10.43 12.49 -4.20
N ILE A 148 9.77 11.52 -3.57
CA ILE A 148 8.40 11.70 -3.10
C ILE A 148 8.34 12.84 -2.10
N TRP A 149 9.25 12.87 -1.15
CA TRP A 149 9.33 13.94 -0.14
C TRP A 149 9.53 15.31 -0.80
N GLU A 150 10.42 15.45 -1.78
CA GLU A 150 10.65 16.67 -2.54
C GLU A 150 9.36 17.20 -3.18
N ILE A 151 8.63 16.32 -3.90
CA ILE A 151 7.34 16.67 -4.51
C ILE A 151 6.35 17.14 -3.43
N LEU A 152 6.22 16.40 -2.34
CA LEU A 152 5.27 16.74 -1.27
C LEU A 152 5.64 18.02 -0.53
N ASN A 153 6.93 18.30 -0.37
CA ASN A 153 7.41 19.52 0.26
C ASN A 153 7.10 20.76 -0.60
N GLU A 154 7.13 20.61 -1.93
CA GLU A 154 6.83 21.70 -2.87
C GLU A 154 5.32 21.87 -3.09
N THR A 155 4.61 20.78 -3.36
CA THR A 155 3.22 20.81 -3.85
C THR A 155 2.18 20.43 -2.80
N GLN A 156 2.59 19.80 -1.70
CA GLN A 156 1.73 19.24 -0.66
C GLN A 156 0.71 18.21 -1.18
N SER A 157 0.92 17.66 -2.35
CA SER A 157 0.08 16.65 -2.99
C SER A 157 0.89 15.83 -4.00
N TYR A 158 0.28 14.77 -4.51
CA TYR A 158 0.80 14.06 -5.68
C TYR A 158 0.25 14.64 -6.97
N PRO A 159 1.04 14.68 -8.06
CA PRO A 159 0.61 15.22 -9.36
C PRO A 159 -0.59 14.46 -9.95
N TYR A 160 -0.69 13.17 -9.62
CA TYR A 160 -1.72 12.26 -10.14
C TYR A 160 -2.32 11.45 -8.99
N LEU A 161 -3.08 12.12 -8.11
CA LEU A 161 -3.82 11.44 -7.08
C LEU A 161 -5.05 10.77 -7.70
N ILE A 162 -5.13 9.45 -7.57
CA ILE A 162 -6.27 8.67 -8.06
C ILE A 162 -7.43 8.87 -7.10
N GLU A 163 -8.57 9.34 -7.63
CA GLU A 163 -9.78 9.54 -6.85
C GLU A 163 -10.44 8.20 -6.48
N PRO A 164 -11.06 8.09 -5.29
CA PRO A 164 -11.83 6.91 -4.93
C PRO A 164 -13.05 6.72 -5.83
N LEU A 165 -13.47 5.47 -5.99
CA LEU A 165 -14.72 5.11 -6.64
C LEU A 165 -15.87 5.33 -5.65
N GLU A 166 -16.71 6.31 -5.90
CA GLU A 166 -17.89 6.66 -5.10
C GLU A 166 -19.07 5.73 -5.31
#